data_59a03206a15036df19d16aefa1193696
#
_entry.id   59a03206a15036df19d16aefa1193696
#
_cell.length_a   1.000
_cell.length_b   1.000
_cell.length_c   1.000
_cell.angle_alpha   90.00
_cell.angle_beta   90.00
_cell.angle_gamma   90.00
#
_symmetry.space_group_name_H-M   'P 1'
#
loop_
_entity.id
_entity.type
_entity.pdbx_description
1 polymer ?
#
loop_
_entity_poly.entity_id
_entity_poly.type
_entity_poly.pdbx_seq_one_letter_code
_entity_poly.pdbx_strand_id
1 'polypeptide(L)'
;MHRAGLSLVLQRLPTKLGAYHVLGSNIIIINRRILDIIKTRRSLEEYNSYLFMVLCHEYLHSFGVVDELQVRKMTYDLCQSLLGESHTASLMARYEPWAVFPDLNLYQTNKFEEAFEIVKNFDRTTQSYIS
;
A
#
# COMPACT_ATOMS: atom_id res chain seq x y z
N MET A 1 -3.31 16.17 -8.99
CA MET A 1 -4.06 15.71 -10.16
C MET A 1 -5.04 14.62 -9.78
N HIS A 2 -6.27 14.80 -10.18
CA HIS A 2 -7.30 13.81 -9.89
C HIS A 2 -7.38 12.79 -11.03
N ARG A 3 -7.45 11.52 -10.69
CA ARG A 3 -7.62 10.45 -11.66
C ARG A 3 -8.98 9.79 -11.44
N ALA A 4 -9.94 10.17 -12.28
CA ALA A 4 -11.30 9.64 -12.18
C ALA A 4 -11.33 8.14 -12.46
N GLY A 5 -12.20 7.43 -11.76
CA GLY A 5 -12.43 6.02 -11.97
C GLY A 5 -11.40 5.07 -11.35
N LEU A 6 -10.48 5.61 -10.54
CA LEU A 6 -9.56 4.73 -9.82
C LEU A 6 -10.33 3.87 -8.81
N SER A 7 -10.15 2.57 -8.91
CA SER A 7 -10.84 1.59 -8.06
C SER A 7 -9.86 0.91 -7.12
N LEU A 8 -10.26 0.78 -5.87
CA LEU A 8 -9.49 0.07 -4.87
C LEU A 8 -10.19 -1.23 -4.52
N VAL A 9 -9.44 -2.34 -4.60
CA VAL A 9 -9.92 -3.67 -4.31
C VAL A 9 -9.09 -4.26 -3.18
N LEU A 10 -9.76 -4.90 -2.23
CA LEU A 10 -9.08 -5.63 -1.15
C LEU A 10 -9.24 -7.11 -1.41
N GLN A 11 -8.13 -7.85 -1.34
CA GLN A 11 -8.13 -9.30 -1.58
C GLN A 11 -7.05 -9.95 -0.74
N ARG A 12 -7.32 -11.16 -0.24
CA ARG A 12 -6.33 -11.91 0.52
C ARG A 12 -5.35 -12.58 -0.44
N LEU A 13 -4.12 -12.11 -0.41
CA LEU A 13 -3.05 -12.54 -1.29
C LEU A 13 -1.95 -13.21 -0.46
N PRO A 14 -1.03 -13.95 -1.09
CA PRO A 14 0.18 -14.39 -0.39
C PRO A 14 0.90 -13.20 0.23
N THR A 15 1.47 -13.39 1.40
CA THR A 15 2.05 -12.29 2.17
C THR A 15 3.29 -11.65 1.53
N LYS A 16 3.88 -12.29 0.54
CA LYS A 16 4.97 -11.68 -0.24
C LYS A 16 4.52 -10.48 -1.05
N LEU A 17 3.22 -10.41 -1.34
CA LEU A 17 2.66 -9.41 -2.23
C LEU A 17 1.83 -8.42 -1.43
N GLY A 18 2.33 -7.20 -1.28
CA GLY A 18 1.62 -6.16 -0.54
C GLY A 18 0.44 -5.58 -1.29
N ALA A 19 0.64 -5.36 -2.58
CA ALA A 19 -0.37 -4.76 -3.46
C ALA A 19 0.10 -4.89 -4.90
N TYR A 20 -0.80 -4.66 -5.84
CA TYR A 20 -0.41 -4.53 -7.24
C TYR A 20 -1.44 -3.70 -8.01
N HIS A 21 -0.98 -3.13 -9.11
CA HIS A 21 -1.80 -2.39 -10.04
C HIS A 21 -2.01 -3.25 -11.28
N VAL A 22 -3.25 -3.36 -11.75
CA VAL A 22 -3.57 -4.09 -12.97
C VAL A 22 -3.22 -3.21 -14.16
N LEU A 23 -2.21 -3.63 -14.95
CA LEU A 23 -1.72 -2.86 -16.08
C LEU A 23 -2.82 -2.53 -17.07
N GLY A 24 -2.83 -1.27 -17.51
CA GLY A 24 -3.83 -0.79 -18.45
C GLY A 24 -5.18 -0.52 -17.85
N SER A 25 -5.32 -0.62 -16.53
CA SER A 25 -6.57 -0.36 -15.83
C SER A 25 -6.40 0.67 -14.73
N ASN A 26 -7.52 1.05 -14.11
CA ASN A 26 -7.55 1.93 -12.94
C ASN A 26 -7.76 1.13 -11.65
N ILE A 27 -7.37 -0.15 -11.64
CA ILE A 27 -7.61 -1.02 -10.50
C ILE A 27 -6.32 -1.21 -9.71
N ILE A 28 -6.38 -0.87 -8.42
CA ILE A 28 -5.33 -1.13 -7.44
C ILE A 28 -5.86 -2.21 -6.49
N ILE A 29 -5.09 -3.29 -6.33
CA ILE A 29 -5.46 -4.37 -5.42
C ILE A 29 -4.47 -4.37 -4.26
N ILE A 30 -5.00 -4.26 -3.03
CA ILE A 30 -4.19 -4.27 -1.81
C ILE A 30 -4.43 -5.57 -1.08
N ASN A 31 -3.38 -6.15 -0.54
CA ASN A 31 -3.44 -7.39 0.21
C ASN A 31 -4.13 -7.15 1.56
N ARG A 32 -5.38 -7.57 1.65
CA ARG A 32 -6.17 -7.46 2.88
C ARG A 32 -5.52 -8.20 4.04
N ARG A 33 -4.84 -9.31 3.75
CA ARG A 33 -4.19 -10.11 4.79
C ARG A 33 -3.15 -9.31 5.55
N ILE A 34 -2.33 -8.54 4.83
CA ILE A 34 -1.33 -7.68 5.47
C ILE A 34 -2.00 -6.54 6.24
N LEU A 35 -3.03 -5.93 5.65
CA LEU A 35 -3.77 -4.87 6.33
C LEU A 35 -4.35 -5.35 7.66
N ASP A 36 -4.95 -6.54 7.67
CA ASP A 36 -5.53 -7.10 8.88
C ASP A 36 -4.47 -7.37 9.95
N ILE A 37 -3.31 -7.87 9.55
CA ILE A 37 -2.19 -8.13 10.46
C ILE A 37 -1.72 -6.82 11.09
N ILE A 38 -1.46 -5.80 10.29
CA ILE A 38 -0.98 -4.51 10.78
C ILE A 38 -2.04 -3.86 11.67
N LYS A 39 -3.29 -3.93 11.28
CA LYS A 39 -4.39 -3.35 12.05
C LYS A 39 -4.51 -3.97 13.44
N THR A 40 -4.29 -5.27 13.55
CA THR A 40 -4.38 -5.99 14.82
C THR A 40 -3.14 -5.84 15.70
N ARG A 41 -1.96 -5.72 15.09
CA ARG A 41 -0.67 -5.79 15.78
C ARG A 41 0.00 -4.45 15.98
N ARG A 42 -0.43 -3.42 15.26
CA ARG A 42 0.22 -2.11 15.27
C ARG A 42 -0.76 -1.00 15.57
N SER A 43 -0.24 0.18 15.86
CA SER A 43 -1.06 1.36 16.14
C SER A 43 -1.80 1.81 14.88
N LEU A 44 -2.84 2.62 15.08
CA LEU A 44 -3.56 3.23 13.97
C LEU A 44 -2.64 4.10 13.13
N GLU A 45 -1.72 4.81 13.76
CA GLU A 45 -0.75 5.65 13.06
C GLU A 45 0.15 4.82 12.15
N GLU A 46 0.64 3.69 12.64
CA GLU A 46 1.47 2.77 11.85
C GLU A 46 0.68 2.15 10.71
N TYR A 47 -0.56 1.78 10.96
CA TYR A 47 -1.46 1.27 9.93
C TYR A 47 -1.67 2.31 8.82
N ASN A 48 -1.96 3.54 9.20
CA ASN A 48 -2.16 4.62 8.24
C ASN A 48 -0.87 4.92 7.46
N SER A 49 0.28 4.82 8.11
CA SER A 49 1.58 5.02 7.45
C SER A 49 1.82 3.97 6.38
N TYR A 50 1.51 2.70 6.68
CA TYR A 50 1.64 1.62 5.71
C TYR A 50 0.70 1.86 4.53
N LEU A 51 -0.55 2.18 4.82
CA LEU A 51 -1.56 2.39 3.78
C LEU A 51 -1.19 3.56 2.88
N PHE A 52 -0.70 4.65 3.46
CA PHE A 52 -0.24 5.81 2.70
C PHE A 52 0.89 5.41 1.74
N MET A 53 1.89 4.70 2.25
CA MET A 53 3.04 4.28 1.45
C MET A 53 2.61 3.37 0.29
N VAL A 54 1.77 2.38 0.57
CA VAL A 54 1.32 1.43 -0.45
C VAL A 54 0.46 2.12 -1.51
N LEU A 55 -0.43 3.00 -1.10
CA LEU A 55 -1.26 3.75 -2.04
C LEU A 55 -0.42 4.65 -2.94
N CYS A 56 0.58 5.33 -2.39
CA CYS A 56 1.50 6.13 -3.19
C CYS A 56 2.23 5.27 -4.22
N HIS A 57 2.73 4.13 -3.79
CA HIS A 57 3.47 3.20 -4.66
C HIS A 57 2.60 2.75 -5.84
N GLU A 58 1.39 2.25 -5.55
CA GLU A 58 0.50 1.76 -6.61
C GLU A 58 -0.06 2.88 -7.46
N TYR A 59 -0.26 4.05 -6.87
CA TYR A 59 -0.72 5.21 -7.63
C TYR A 59 0.31 5.62 -8.69
N LEU A 60 1.59 5.60 -8.34
CA LEU A 60 2.66 5.88 -9.30
C LEU A 60 2.67 4.87 -10.44
N HIS A 61 2.46 3.59 -10.14
CA HIS A 61 2.30 2.57 -11.18
C HIS A 61 1.12 2.90 -12.10
N SER A 62 0.02 3.40 -11.53
CA SER A 62 -1.17 3.73 -12.31
C SER A 62 -0.93 4.88 -13.30
N PHE A 63 0.09 5.69 -13.09
CA PHE A 63 0.49 6.73 -14.03
C PHE A 63 1.47 6.24 -15.09
N GLY A 64 1.73 4.95 -15.15
CA GLY A 64 2.57 4.36 -16.19
C GLY A 64 4.03 4.16 -15.80
N VAL A 65 4.41 4.44 -14.55
CA VAL A 65 5.76 4.13 -14.10
C VAL A 65 5.84 2.65 -13.80
N VAL A 66 6.42 1.87 -14.73
CA VAL A 66 6.43 0.42 -14.67
C VAL A 66 7.61 -0.13 -13.89
N ASP A 67 8.76 0.52 -13.95
CA ASP A 67 9.98 0.08 -13.29
C ASP A 67 9.81 0.11 -11.77
N GLU A 68 9.89 -1.06 -11.14
CA GLU A 68 9.66 -1.21 -9.70
C GLU A 68 10.68 -0.43 -8.87
N LEU A 69 11.95 -0.43 -9.27
CA LEU A 69 12.98 0.34 -8.55
C LEU A 69 12.71 1.83 -8.64
N GLN A 70 12.31 2.30 -9.80
CA GLN A 70 11.97 3.72 -9.99
C GLN A 70 10.77 4.11 -9.14
N VAL A 71 9.73 3.28 -9.11
CA VAL A 71 8.53 3.53 -8.29
C VAL A 71 8.89 3.55 -6.81
N ARG A 72 9.71 2.62 -6.35
CA ARG A 72 10.14 2.59 -4.95
C ARG A 72 10.90 3.85 -4.56
N LYS A 73 11.80 4.31 -5.43
CA LYS A 73 12.54 5.54 -5.20
C LYS A 73 11.62 6.76 -5.15
N MET A 74 10.70 6.86 -6.10
CA MET A 74 9.75 7.96 -6.15
C MET A 74 8.82 7.96 -4.95
N THR A 75 8.39 6.77 -4.52
CA THR A 75 7.55 6.62 -3.32
C THR A 75 8.29 7.12 -2.09
N TYR A 76 9.55 6.74 -1.93
CA TYR A 76 10.37 7.23 -0.83
C TYR A 76 10.51 8.75 -0.88
N ASP A 77 10.81 9.30 -2.04
CA ASP A 77 10.98 10.74 -2.21
C ASP A 77 9.71 11.49 -1.82
N LEU A 78 8.54 10.98 -2.21
CA LEU A 78 7.26 11.57 -1.83
C LEU A 78 7.01 11.49 -0.32
N CYS A 79 7.21 10.32 0.25
CA CYS A 79 7.01 10.14 1.71
C CYS A 79 7.95 11.04 2.50
N GLN A 80 9.21 11.09 2.12
CA GLN A 80 10.22 11.90 2.77
C GLN A 80 9.88 13.40 2.68
N SER A 81 9.46 13.85 1.50
CA SER A 81 9.10 15.26 1.28
C SER A 81 7.87 15.68 2.06
N LEU A 82 6.88 14.80 2.16
CA LEU A 82 5.61 15.14 2.78
C LEU A 82 5.59 14.90 4.29
N LEU A 83 6.30 13.87 4.76
CA LEU A 83 6.19 13.39 6.14
C LEU A 83 7.52 13.42 6.90
N GLY A 84 8.65 13.61 6.23
CA GLY A 84 9.97 13.57 6.83
C GLY A 84 10.64 12.21 6.68
N GLU A 85 11.98 12.20 6.68
CA GLU A 85 12.75 10.98 6.42
C GLU A 85 12.64 9.94 7.54
N SER A 86 12.34 10.36 8.76
CA SER A 86 12.20 9.45 9.90
C SER A 86 10.78 8.94 10.12
N HIS A 87 9.82 9.41 9.34
CA HIS A 87 8.44 8.95 9.44
C HIS A 87 8.32 7.48 9.06
N THR A 88 7.44 6.75 9.73
CA THR A 88 7.24 5.31 9.49
C THR A 88 6.97 5.01 8.02
N ALA A 89 6.16 5.82 7.33
CA ALA A 89 5.87 5.62 5.91
C ALA A 89 7.15 5.72 5.07
N SER A 90 8.02 6.68 5.38
CA SER A 90 9.29 6.84 4.67
C SER A 90 10.23 5.67 4.90
N LEU A 91 10.28 5.18 6.15
CA LEU A 91 11.10 4.01 6.48
C LEU A 91 10.63 2.77 5.74
N MET A 92 9.31 2.55 5.65
CA MET A 92 8.77 1.40 4.92
C MET A 92 8.98 1.52 3.41
N ALA A 93 8.96 2.74 2.87
CA ALA A 93 9.25 2.95 1.46
C ALA A 93 10.71 2.64 1.14
N ARG A 94 11.61 2.88 2.09
CA ARG A 94 13.05 2.64 1.92
C ARG A 94 13.46 1.21 2.21
N TYR A 95 12.96 0.63 3.32
CA TYR A 95 13.47 -0.63 3.86
C TYR A 95 12.50 -1.79 3.75
N GLU A 96 11.30 -1.58 3.27
CA GLU A 96 10.20 -2.53 3.21
C GLU A 96 9.51 -2.72 4.57
N PRO A 97 8.22 -3.05 4.58
CA PRO A 97 7.45 -3.23 5.82
C PRO A 97 7.98 -4.33 6.72
N TRP A 98 8.51 -5.40 6.13
CA TRP A 98 9.03 -6.55 6.89
C TRP A 98 10.27 -6.20 7.70
N ALA A 99 11.05 -5.23 7.25
CA ALA A 99 12.23 -4.75 7.98
C ALA A 99 11.83 -3.80 9.10
N VAL A 100 10.78 -2.99 8.88
CA VAL A 100 10.30 -2.03 9.88
C VAL A 100 9.45 -2.72 10.94
N PHE A 101 8.66 -3.72 10.54
CA PHE A 101 7.82 -4.51 11.43
C PHE A 101 8.20 -5.99 11.34
N PRO A 102 9.32 -6.42 11.97
CA PRO A 102 9.80 -7.79 11.81
C PRO A 102 8.83 -8.86 12.27
N ASP A 103 7.94 -8.56 13.20
CA ASP A 103 6.94 -9.51 13.69
C ASP A 103 5.93 -9.93 12.61
N LEU A 104 5.82 -9.17 11.52
CA LEU A 104 4.97 -9.57 10.39
C LEU A 104 5.46 -10.88 9.76
N ASN A 105 6.73 -11.19 9.88
CA ASN A 105 7.29 -12.43 9.33
C ASN A 105 6.70 -13.68 9.98
N LEU A 106 6.11 -13.57 11.16
CA LEU A 106 5.46 -14.68 11.86
C LEU A 106 4.14 -15.10 11.20
N TYR A 107 3.57 -14.26 10.34
CA TYR A 107 2.24 -14.46 9.76
C TYR A 107 2.28 -14.73 8.26
N GLN A 108 3.41 -15.17 7.74
CA GLN A 108 3.57 -15.41 6.31
C GLN A 108 2.74 -16.62 5.86
N THR A 109 2.14 -16.50 4.68
CA THR A 109 1.39 -17.57 4.05
C THR A 109 1.44 -17.40 2.54
N ASN A 110 1.31 -18.53 1.82
CA ASN A 110 1.23 -18.51 0.35
C ASN A 110 -0.22 -18.64 -0.12
N LYS A 111 -1.19 -18.64 0.80
CA LYS A 111 -2.59 -18.79 0.45
C LYS A 111 -3.11 -17.62 -0.35
N PHE A 112 -3.93 -17.92 -1.34
CA PHE A 112 -4.61 -16.96 -2.18
C PHE A 112 -6.12 -17.23 -2.12
N GLU A 113 -6.91 -16.18 -1.98
CA GLU A 113 -8.38 -16.29 -2.00
C GLU A 113 -8.91 -15.47 -3.18
N GLU A 114 -9.80 -16.08 -3.95
CA GLU A 114 -10.40 -15.39 -5.11
C GLU A 114 -11.37 -14.29 -4.70
N ALA A 115 -12.00 -14.42 -3.54
CA ALA A 115 -12.94 -13.44 -3.03
C ALA A 115 -12.25 -12.08 -2.85
N PHE A 116 -12.95 -11.02 -3.23
CA PHE A 116 -12.42 -9.66 -3.12
C PHE A 116 -13.54 -8.70 -2.69
N GLU A 117 -13.12 -7.55 -2.17
CA GLU A 117 -14.03 -6.49 -1.77
C GLU A 117 -13.65 -5.20 -2.51
N ILE A 118 -14.63 -4.56 -3.12
CA ILE A 118 -14.42 -3.26 -3.77
C ILE A 118 -14.70 -2.18 -2.74
N VAL A 119 -13.73 -1.29 -2.54
CA VAL A 119 -13.90 -0.15 -1.62
C VAL A 119 -14.71 0.91 -2.32
N LYS A 120 -15.95 1.09 -1.86
CA LYS A 120 -16.86 2.07 -2.45
C LYS A 120 -16.44 3.48 -2.10
N ASN A 121 -16.60 4.39 -3.07
CA ASN A 121 -16.29 5.80 -2.89
C ASN A 121 -14.83 6.06 -2.52
N PHE A 122 -13.92 5.24 -3.06
CA PHE A 122 -12.49 5.35 -2.76
C PHE A 122 -11.96 6.77 -2.97
N ASP A 123 -12.33 7.41 -4.08
CA ASP A 123 -11.87 8.75 -4.40
C ASP A 123 -12.29 9.78 -3.36
N ARG A 124 -13.41 9.55 -2.67
CA ARG A 124 -13.91 10.44 -1.62
C ARG A 124 -13.28 10.16 -0.26
N THR A 125 -12.85 8.92 -0.04
CA THR A 125 -12.36 8.47 1.27
C THR A 125 -10.85 8.43 1.37
N THR A 126 -10.13 8.65 0.27
CA THR A 126 -8.67 8.56 0.23
C THR A 126 -8.02 9.45 1.29
N GLN A 127 -8.51 10.67 1.47
CA GLN A 127 -7.97 11.58 2.48
C GLN A 127 -8.16 11.07 3.90
N SER A 128 -9.23 10.34 4.15
CA SER A 128 -9.48 9.75 5.47
C SER A 128 -8.45 8.69 5.83
N TYR A 129 -7.94 7.98 4.83
CA TYR A 129 -6.95 6.93 5.06
C TYR A 129 -5.55 7.47 5.28
N ILE A 130 -5.23 8.62 4.73
CA ILE A 130 -3.87 9.15 4.72
C ILE A 130 -3.68 10.43 5.51
N SER A 131 -4.74 10.98 6.04
CA SER A 131 -4.67 12.22 6.84
C SER A 131 -4.29 11.98 8.29
#